data_7d7752a9540015d80569c5b7f85af184
#
_entry.id   7d7752a9540015d80569c5b7f85af184
#
_cell.length_a   1.000
_cell.length_b   1.000
_cell.length_c   1.000
_cell.angle_alpha   90.00
_cell.angle_beta   90.00
_cell.angle_gamma   90.00
#
_symmetry.space_group_name_H-M   'P 1'
#
loop_
_entity.id
_entity.type
_entity.pdbx_description
1 polymer ?
#
loop_
_entity_poly.entity_id
_entity_poly.type
_entity_poly.pdbx_seq_one_letter_code
_entity_poly.pdbx_strand_id
1 'polypeptide(L)'
;NFIAAGAATREQFELACVVRLDRGFPAVAARSGVFRAEFAARVTKGAGSRVAVGDWVCARVPGEHDMGIIAEILPRKSEIARWRGSARGEKQTLAANIDTVFVVQALDKREISIDRIVRSTVIALDSGIRVVVVLTKADALDAALLKRSLTAIREVLDETVSVLVTSSKFEVFDDADC
;
A
#
# COMPACT_ATOMS: atom_id res chain seq x y z
N ASN A 1 -40.58 -33.20 26.66
CA ASN A 1 -40.40 -32.33 25.53
C ASN A 1 -39.41 -31.21 25.84
N PHE A 2 -38.13 -31.52 25.79
CA PHE A 2 -37.05 -30.56 25.75
C PHE A 2 -36.34 -30.76 24.45
N ILE A 3 -36.76 -30.06 23.43
CA ILE A 3 -36.03 -29.94 22.17
C ILE A 3 -35.92 -28.46 21.89
N ALA A 4 -34.70 -28.09 21.55
CA ALA A 4 -34.26 -26.84 20.96
C ALA A 4 -33.83 -25.74 21.93
N ALA A 5 -32.59 -25.75 22.23
CA ALA A 5 -31.84 -24.51 22.32
C ALA A 5 -30.39 -24.84 22.03
N GLY A 6 -29.87 -24.32 20.99
CA GLY A 6 -28.43 -24.41 20.78
C GLY A 6 -28.03 -24.74 19.35
N ALA A 7 -28.61 -24.05 18.38
CA ALA A 7 -27.80 -23.69 17.23
C ALA A 7 -26.76 -22.68 17.74
N ALA A 8 -25.67 -23.17 18.32
CA ALA A 8 -24.49 -22.37 18.51
C ALA A 8 -24.15 -21.83 17.12
N THR A 9 -24.34 -20.56 16.92
CA THR A 9 -23.95 -19.85 15.68
C THR A 9 -22.48 -20.17 15.51
N ARG A 10 -22.13 -21.07 14.56
CA ARG A 10 -20.72 -21.38 14.26
C ARG A 10 -20.12 -20.06 13.89
N GLU A 11 -19.18 -19.59 14.71
CA GLU A 11 -18.42 -18.39 14.44
C GLU A 11 -17.81 -18.55 13.05
N GLN A 12 -18.24 -17.73 12.11
CA GLN A 12 -17.76 -17.81 10.73
C GLN A 12 -16.54 -16.92 10.62
N PHE A 13 -15.37 -17.58 10.45
CA PHE A 13 -14.12 -16.89 10.15
C PHE A 13 -13.87 -16.89 8.66
N GLU A 14 -13.42 -15.74 8.16
CA GLU A 14 -13.01 -15.55 6.78
C GLU A 14 -11.62 -14.93 6.69
N LEU A 15 -10.93 -15.24 5.61
CA LEU A 15 -9.76 -14.50 5.20
C LEU A 15 -10.22 -13.15 4.66
N ALA A 16 -9.66 -12.07 5.18
CA ALA A 16 -10.01 -10.72 4.79
C ALA A 16 -8.77 -9.85 4.61
N CYS A 17 -8.88 -8.84 3.75
CA CYS A 17 -7.84 -7.85 3.53
C CYS A 17 -8.24 -6.52 4.17
N VAL A 18 -7.32 -5.87 4.87
CA VAL A 18 -7.53 -4.52 5.41
C VAL A 18 -7.48 -3.52 4.27
N VAL A 19 -8.59 -2.88 3.98
CA VAL A 19 -8.73 -1.94 2.85
C VAL A 19 -8.73 -0.48 3.27
N ARG A 20 -9.02 -0.20 4.54
CA ARG A 20 -9.03 1.16 5.07
C ARG A 20 -8.78 1.15 6.58
N LEU A 21 -8.09 2.17 7.05
CA LEU A 21 -7.87 2.42 8.48
C LEU A 21 -8.67 3.66 8.89
N ASP A 22 -9.84 3.43 9.46
CA ASP A 22 -10.62 4.49 10.10
C ASP A 22 -10.14 4.68 11.55
N ARG A 23 -10.43 5.82 12.16
CA ARG A 23 -10.07 6.08 13.56
C ARG A 23 -10.71 5.02 14.46
N GLY A 24 -9.87 4.11 14.97
CA GLY A 24 -10.23 3.07 15.92
C GLY A 24 -10.63 1.72 15.31
N PHE A 25 -11.17 1.68 14.09
CA PHE A 25 -11.71 0.44 13.52
C PHE A 25 -11.31 0.28 12.06
N PRO A 26 -10.45 -0.70 11.71
CA PRO A 26 -10.14 -1.01 10.33
C PRO A 26 -11.39 -1.52 9.58
N ALA A 27 -11.50 -1.15 8.31
CA ALA A 27 -12.40 -1.80 7.38
C ALA A 27 -11.68 -2.94 6.67
N VAL A 28 -12.30 -4.10 6.64
CA VAL A 28 -11.78 -5.30 6.02
C VAL A 28 -12.70 -5.78 4.91
N ALA A 29 -12.11 -6.22 3.81
CA ALA A 29 -12.82 -6.84 2.69
C ALA A 29 -12.64 -8.36 2.77
N ALA A 30 -13.73 -9.08 2.92
CA ALA A 30 -13.82 -10.52 2.95
C ALA A 30 -14.72 -11.02 1.81
N ARG A 31 -14.85 -12.32 1.66
CA ARG A 31 -15.77 -12.92 0.68
C ARG A 31 -17.22 -12.51 0.90
N SER A 32 -17.63 -12.38 2.16
CA SER A 32 -18.98 -11.96 2.57
C SER A 32 -19.26 -10.47 2.34
N GLY A 33 -18.24 -9.66 2.09
CA GLY A 33 -18.37 -8.21 1.87
C GLY A 33 -17.37 -7.39 2.65
N VAL A 34 -17.59 -6.08 2.70
CA VAL A 34 -16.75 -5.13 3.44
C VAL A 34 -17.43 -4.75 4.74
N PHE A 35 -16.72 -4.92 5.85
CA PHE A 35 -17.24 -4.56 7.17
C PHE A 35 -16.13 -3.93 8.06
N ARG A 36 -16.54 -3.25 9.10
CA ARG A 36 -15.62 -2.76 10.14
C ARG A 36 -15.32 -3.87 11.13
N ALA A 37 -14.12 -3.88 11.68
CA ALA A 37 -13.73 -4.89 12.64
C ALA A 37 -12.99 -4.30 13.84
N GLU A 38 -13.19 -4.93 15.00
CA GLU A 38 -12.40 -4.71 16.21
C GLU A 38 -11.26 -5.73 16.28
N PHE A 39 -10.32 -5.49 17.18
CA PHE A 39 -9.23 -6.43 17.43
C PHE A 39 -9.60 -7.35 18.58
N ALA A 40 -9.39 -8.64 18.42
CA ALA A 40 -9.42 -9.56 19.53
C ALA A 40 -8.35 -9.17 20.59
N ALA A 41 -8.63 -9.38 21.86
CA ALA A 41 -7.74 -9.00 22.96
C ALA A 41 -6.32 -9.58 22.83
N ARG A 42 -6.17 -10.75 22.22
CA ARG A 42 -4.87 -11.36 21.93
C ARG A 42 -4.03 -10.59 20.91
N VAL A 43 -4.68 -9.93 19.93
CA VAL A 43 -4.02 -9.12 18.90
C VAL A 43 -3.56 -7.79 19.47
N THR A 44 -4.34 -7.19 20.36
CA THR A 44 -3.98 -5.91 21.00
C THR A 44 -2.85 -6.03 22.00
N LYS A 45 -2.68 -7.21 22.61
CA LYS A 45 -1.61 -7.49 23.59
C LYS A 45 -0.29 -7.89 22.93
N GLY A 46 -0.30 -8.27 21.66
CA GLY A 46 0.92 -8.58 20.89
C GLY A 46 1.69 -7.30 20.60
N ALA A 47 2.86 -7.15 21.21
CA ALA A 47 3.71 -5.99 21.03
C ALA A 47 4.08 -5.81 19.55
N GLY A 48 3.63 -4.75 18.92
CA GLY A 48 4.31 -4.14 17.79
C GLY A 48 3.66 -4.16 16.42
N SER A 49 2.66 -4.95 16.11
CA SER A 49 2.07 -4.96 14.78
C SER A 49 0.76 -4.19 14.74
N ARG A 50 0.85 -2.88 14.56
CA ARG A 50 -0.34 -2.13 14.12
C ARG A 50 -0.71 -2.63 12.74
N VAL A 51 -1.97 -2.98 12.55
CA VAL A 51 -2.52 -3.33 11.25
C VAL A 51 -2.30 -2.19 10.26
N ALA A 52 -1.99 -2.54 9.03
CA ALA A 52 -1.82 -1.60 7.92
C ALA A 52 -2.77 -1.94 6.77
N VAL A 53 -3.02 -1.01 5.88
CA VAL A 53 -3.73 -1.30 4.64
C VAL A 53 -2.94 -2.34 3.84
N GLY A 54 -3.64 -3.35 3.31
CA GLY A 54 -3.04 -4.48 2.62
C GLY A 54 -2.73 -5.69 3.51
N ASP A 55 -2.87 -5.57 4.85
CA ASP A 55 -2.72 -6.75 5.72
C ASP A 55 -3.82 -7.77 5.46
N TRP A 56 -3.40 -9.04 5.36
CA TRP A 56 -4.31 -10.16 5.40
C TRP A 56 -4.57 -10.57 6.84
N VAL A 57 -5.83 -10.76 7.15
CA VAL A 57 -6.29 -11.06 8.51
C VAL A 57 -7.28 -12.22 8.49
N CYS A 58 -7.29 -13.00 9.57
CA CYS A 58 -8.38 -13.90 9.88
C CYS A 58 -9.43 -13.09 10.66
N ALA A 59 -10.58 -12.85 10.08
CA ALA A 59 -11.63 -12.06 10.69
C ALA A 59 -12.90 -12.90 10.93
N ARG A 60 -13.50 -12.73 12.09
CA ARG A 60 -14.85 -13.23 12.35
C ARG A 60 -15.82 -12.26 11.73
N VAL A 61 -16.70 -12.81 10.88
CA VAL A 61 -17.75 -12.03 10.20
C VAL A 61 -18.76 -11.51 11.23
N PRO A 62 -19.26 -10.27 11.10
CA PRO A 62 -20.32 -9.77 11.96
C PRO A 62 -21.56 -10.68 11.89
N GLY A 63 -22.15 -11.00 13.04
CA GLY A 63 -23.44 -11.66 13.09
C GLY A 63 -24.57 -10.62 13.19
N GLU A 64 -25.24 -10.59 14.34
CA GLU A 64 -26.26 -9.58 14.64
C GLU A 64 -25.69 -8.19 14.96
N HIS A 65 -24.36 -8.08 15.11
CA HIS A 65 -23.63 -6.83 15.38
C HIS A 65 -22.95 -6.31 14.12
N ASP A 66 -22.89 -5.00 13.95
CA ASP A 66 -22.28 -4.32 12.79
C ASP A 66 -20.76 -4.45 12.69
N MET A 67 -20.09 -5.06 13.68
CA MET A 67 -18.64 -5.14 13.78
C MET A 67 -18.16 -6.58 13.74
N GLY A 68 -17.16 -6.83 12.88
CA GLY A 68 -16.39 -8.06 12.89
C GLY A 68 -15.28 -8.05 13.94
N ILE A 69 -14.54 -9.15 14.07
CA ILE A 69 -13.40 -9.25 14.98
C ILE A 69 -12.19 -9.79 14.23
N ILE A 70 -11.12 -9.01 14.17
CA ILE A 70 -9.81 -9.47 13.70
C ILE A 70 -9.22 -10.38 14.76
N ALA A 71 -9.19 -11.66 14.46
CA ALA A 71 -8.67 -12.69 15.33
C ALA A 71 -7.15 -12.87 15.21
N GLU A 72 -6.60 -12.62 14.00
CA GLU A 72 -5.18 -12.81 13.71
C GLU A 72 -4.78 -11.94 12.51
N ILE A 73 -3.53 -11.45 12.53
CA ILE A 73 -2.88 -10.78 11.40
C ILE A 73 -1.89 -11.78 10.81
N LEU A 74 -2.01 -12.04 9.51
CA LEU A 74 -1.15 -12.99 8.81
C LEU A 74 0.22 -12.36 8.52
N PRO A 75 1.27 -13.18 8.34
CA PRO A 75 2.60 -12.70 7.97
C PRO A 75 2.58 -11.90 6.67
N ARG A 76 3.28 -10.77 6.67
CA ARG A 76 3.45 -9.91 5.50
C ARG A 76 4.49 -10.48 4.55
N LYS A 77 4.25 -10.38 3.24
CA LYS A 77 5.26 -10.66 2.20
C LYS A 77 6.17 -9.45 2.00
N SER A 78 5.61 -8.26 2.05
CA SER A 78 6.30 -6.99 1.88
C SER A 78 5.63 -5.91 2.71
N GLU A 79 6.36 -4.86 3.04
CA GLU A 79 5.80 -3.68 3.70
C GLU A 79 6.59 -2.42 3.37
N ILE A 80 5.90 -1.30 3.24
CA ILE A 80 6.52 0.02 3.27
C ILE A 80 6.27 0.63 4.62
N ALA A 81 7.34 1.01 5.29
CA ALA A 81 7.29 1.61 6.61
C ALA A 81 8.10 2.90 6.66
N ARG A 82 7.74 3.77 7.57
CA ARG A 82 8.53 4.96 7.92
C ARG A 82 8.81 4.98 9.41
N TRP A 83 9.92 5.58 9.78
CA TRP A 83 10.19 5.89 11.17
C TRP A 83 9.46 7.16 11.58
N ARG A 84 8.76 7.12 12.69
CA ARG A 84 8.04 8.24 13.27
C ARG A 84 8.70 8.66 14.56
N GLY A 85 9.20 9.92 14.61
CA GLY A 85 9.82 10.49 15.81
C GLY A 85 11.35 10.51 15.76
N SER A 86 11.96 11.04 16.85
CA SER A 86 13.41 11.16 17.05
C SER A 86 14.05 9.79 17.37
N ALA A 87 15.29 9.74 17.86
CA ALA A 87 16.17 8.60 18.05
C ALA A 87 15.60 7.28 18.66
N ARG A 88 14.36 7.28 19.15
CA ARG A 88 13.60 6.10 19.59
C ARG A 88 12.31 5.93 18.80
N GLY A 89 12.30 6.39 17.54
CA GLY A 89 11.10 6.40 16.72
C GLY A 89 10.48 5.01 16.54
N GLU A 90 9.16 4.95 16.54
CA GLU A 90 8.42 3.73 16.20
C GLU A 90 8.38 3.55 14.68
N LYS A 91 8.65 2.32 14.23
CA LYS A 91 8.41 1.92 12.85
C LYS A 91 6.90 1.93 12.59
N GLN A 92 6.44 2.75 11.66
CA GLN A 92 5.05 2.80 11.23
C GLN A 92 4.93 2.19 9.84
N THR A 93 4.29 1.03 9.73
CA THR A 93 3.92 0.46 8.44
C THR A 93 2.85 1.34 7.80
N LEU A 94 3.09 1.75 6.57
CA LEU A 94 2.16 2.56 5.77
C LEU A 94 1.24 1.67 4.95
N ALA A 95 1.80 0.62 4.36
CA ALA A 95 1.06 -0.38 3.60
C ALA A 95 1.81 -1.72 3.62
N ALA A 96 1.09 -2.82 3.46
CA ALA A 96 1.59 -4.19 3.50
C ALA A 96 1.18 -4.98 2.25
N ASN A 97 1.90 -6.07 1.97
CA ASN A 97 1.64 -7.00 0.87
C ASN A 97 1.55 -6.28 -0.50
N ILE A 98 2.52 -5.40 -0.74
CA ILE A 98 2.63 -4.58 -1.95
C ILE A 98 3.47 -5.32 -2.97
N ASP A 99 2.99 -5.46 -4.20
CA ASP A 99 3.72 -6.07 -5.31
C ASP A 99 4.49 -5.02 -6.12
N THR A 100 3.94 -3.81 -6.25
CA THR A 100 4.55 -2.74 -7.06
C THR A 100 4.29 -1.38 -6.43
N VAL A 101 5.31 -0.53 -6.42
CA VAL A 101 5.23 0.88 -6.01
C VAL A 101 5.36 1.78 -7.23
N PHE A 102 4.41 2.68 -7.40
CA PHE A 102 4.53 3.77 -8.36
C PHE A 102 5.08 5.02 -7.66
N VAL A 103 6.29 5.43 -8.07
CA VAL A 103 6.88 6.71 -7.67
C VAL A 103 6.46 7.76 -8.65
N VAL A 104 5.43 8.52 -8.32
CA VAL A 104 4.82 9.49 -9.24
C VAL A 104 5.45 10.87 -9.07
N GLN A 105 5.97 11.43 -10.18
CA GLN A 105 6.53 12.76 -10.25
C GLN A 105 5.88 13.52 -11.42
N ALA A 106 5.30 14.69 -11.11
CA ALA A 106 4.81 15.57 -12.16
C ALA A 106 5.97 16.33 -12.81
N LEU A 107 5.96 16.36 -14.14
CA LEU A 107 6.83 17.18 -14.97
C LEU A 107 6.16 18.54 -15.13
N ASP A 108 6.22 19.38 -14.11
CA ASP A 108 5.78 20.77 -14.25
C ASP A 108 7.00 21.64 -14.62
N LYS A 109 6.77 22.93 -14.89
CA LYS A 109 7.83 23.89 -15.27
C LYS A 109 8.88 24.10 -14.15
N ARG A 110 8.78 23.40 -13.04
CA ARG A 110 9.72 23.44 -11.93
C ARG A 110 10.82 22.39 -12.12
N GLU A 111 11.93 22.60 -11.46
CA GLU A 111 13.01 21.66 -11.43
C GLU A 111 12.56 20.30 -10.89
N ILE A 112 12.87 19.22 -11.63
CA ILE A 112 12.51 17.86 -11.24
C ILE A 112 13.37 17.47 -10.04
N SER A 113 12.74 17.08 -8.96
CA SER A 113 13.44 16.65 -7.76
C SER A 113 13.93 15.20 -7.91
N ILE A 114 15.09 15.02 -8.55
CA ILE A 114 15.75 13.72 -8.72
C ILE A 114 15.97 13.05 -7.36
N ASP A 115 16.43 13.79 -6.36
CA ASP A 115 16.62 13.28 -5.00
C ASP A 115 15.37 12.64 -4.39
N ARG A 116 14.19 13.22 -4.66
CA ARG A 116 12.93 12.64 -4.19
C ARG A 116 12.64 11.32 -4.87
N ILE A 117 12.84 11.25 -6.18
CA ILE A 117 12.64 10.04 -6.97
C ILE A 117 13.57 8.95 -6.44
N VAL A 118 14.87 9.22 -6.37
CA VAL A 118 15.89 8.27 -5.90
C VAL A 118 15.58 7.80 -4.48
N ARG A 119 15.30 8.69 -3.55
CA ARG A 119 14.99 8.33 -2.16
C ARG A 119 13.77 7.42 -2.06
N SER A 120 12.70 7.74 -2.80
CA SER A 120 11.48 6.93 -2.79
C SER A 120 11.71 5.56 -3.41
N THR A 121 12.49 5.51 -4.48
CA THR A 121 12.88 4.27 -5.18
C THR A 121 13.71 3.37 -4.27
N VAL A 122 14.74 3.91 -3.62
CA VAL A 122 15.61 3.14 -2.71
C VAL A 122 14.81 2.54 -1.54
N ILE A 123 13.91 3.29 -0.93
CA ILE A 123 13.06 2.80 0.17
C ILE A 123 12.21 1.60 -0.28
N ALA A 124 11.66 1.65 -1.49
CA ALA A 124 10.84 0.57 -2.01
C ALA A 124 11.67 -0.66 -2.43
N LEU A 125 12.81 -0.45 -3.09
CA LEU A 125 13.74 -1.53 -3.47
C LEU A 125 14.32 -2.25 -2.25
N ASP A 126 14.69 -1.51 -1.19
CA ASP A 126 15.17 -2.08 0.07
C ASP A 126 14.12 -2.98 0.75
N SER A 127 12.86 -2.75 0.47
CA SER A 127 11.75 -3.58 0.92
C SER A 127 11.45 -4.77 -0.01
N GLY A 128 12.26 -5.00 -1.04
CA GLY A 128 12.09 -6.08 -2.03
C GLY A 128 10.87 -5.89 -2.96
N ILE A 129 10.41 -4.66 -3.14
CA ILE A 129 9.20 -4.33 -3.90
C ILE A 129 9.60 -3.80 -5.28
N ARG A 130 8.92 -4.24 -6.32
CA ARG A 130 9.10 -3.71 -7.67
C ARG A 130 8.73 -2.23 -7.72
N VAL A 131 9.56 -1.43 -8.38
CA VAL A 131 9.36 0.01 -8.50
C VAL A 131 9.15 0.40 -9.95
N VAL A 132 8.19 1.30 -10.16
CA VAL A 132 7.97 1.97 -11.43
C VAL A 132 7.92 3.47 -11.17
N VAL A 133 8.80 4.22 -11.81
CA VAL A 133 8.77 5.69 -11.79
C VAL A 133 7.80 6.15 -12.86
N VAL A 134 6.81 6.95 -12.49
CA VAL A 134 5.80 7.49 -13.40
C VAL A 134 5.94 9.00 -13.48
N LEU A 135 6.40 9.48 -14.63
CA LEU A 135 6.55 10.89 -14.92
C LEU A 135 5.28 11.39 -15.59
N THR A 136 4.52 12.22 -14.90
CA THR A 136 3.22 12.72 -15.38
C THR A 136 3.32 14.13 -15.92
N LYS A 137 2.32 14.58 -16.68
CA LYS A 137 2.25 15.91 -17.29
C LYS A 137 3.40 16.20 -18.26
N ALA A 138 3.80 15.22 -19.06
CA ALA A 138 4.86 15.39 -20.04
C ALA A 138 4.58 16.50 -21.04
N ASP A 139 3.32 16.80 -21.30
CA ASP A 139 2.85 17.90 -22.13
C ASP A 139 3.20 19.31 -21.59
N ALA A 140 3.64 19.42 -20.36
CA ALA A 140 4.08 20.70 -19.78
C ALA A 140 5.52 21.08 -20.15
N LEU A 141 6.31 20.15 -20.69
CA LEU A 141 7.69 20.34 -21.12
C LEU A 141 7.81 20.31 -22.66
N ASP A 142 8.81 21.03 -23.19
CA ASP A 142 9.24 20.81 -24.56
C ASP A 142 10.04 19.49 -24.70
N ALA A 143 10.13 18.97 -25.91
CA ALA A 143 10.77 17.67 -26.17
C ALA A 143 12.27 17.64 -25.76
N ALA A 144 13.00 18.75 -25.88
CA ALA A 144 14.41 18.80 -25.54
C ALA A 144 14.62 18.77 -24.01
N LEU A 145 13.73 19.44 -23.26
CA LEU A 145 13.76 19.44 -21.81
C LEU A 145 13.30 18.08 -21.25
N LEU A 146 12.26 17.49 -21.84
CA LEU A 146 11.80 16.15 -21.48
C LEU A 146 12.92 15.11 -21.67
N LYS A 147 13.58 15.11 -22.83
CA LYS A 147 14.69 14.20 -23.10
C LYS A 147 15.84 14.35 -22.11
N ARG A 148 16.25 15.59 -21.79
CA ARG A 148 17.30 15.85 -20.78
C ARG A 148 16.89 15.34 -19.38
N SER A 149 15.63 15.55 -19.00
CA SER A 149 15.10 15.08 -17.71
C SER A 149 15.08 13.55 -17.63
N LEU A 150 14.66 12.88 -18.69
CA LEU A 150 14.68 11.42 -18.78
C LEU A 150 16.11 10.87 -18.66
N THR A 151 17.07 11.44 -19.41
CA THR A 151 18.47 11.04 -19.32
C THR A 151 19.00 11.17 -17.90
N ALA A 152 18.81 12.33 -17.26
CA ALA A 152 19.29 12.56 -15.90
C ALA A 152 18.64 11.62 -14.86
N ILE A 153 17.38 11.26 -15.04
CA ILE A 153 16.69 10.31 -14.15
C ILE A 153 17.24 8.89 -14.37
N ARG A 154 17.43 8.47 -15.63
CA ARG A 154 17.96 7.13 -15.95
C ARG A 154 19.41 6.92 -15.52
N GLU A 155 20.23 7.96 -15.54
CA GLU A 155 21.62 7.90 -15.07
C GLU A 155 21.76 7.59 -13.58
N VAL A 156 20.74 7.89 -12.77
CA VAL A 156 20.77 7.72 -11.31
C VAL A 156 19.92 6.55 -10.80
N LEU A 157 19.06 5.97 -11.64
CA LEU A 157 18.22 4.84 -11.29
C LEU A 157 18.89 3.52 -11.66
N ASP A 158 18.59 2.48 -10.87
CA ASP A 158 18.94 1.11 -11.19
C ASP A 158 18.22 0.64 -12.47
N GLU A 159 18.88 -0.19 -13.28
CA GLU A 159 18.34 -0.71 -14.55
C GLU A 159 17.04 -1.53 -14.38
N THR A 160 16.80 -2.06 -13.18
CA THR A 160 15.57 -2.80 -12.86
C THR A 160 14.35 -1.91 -12.66
N VAL A 161 14.56 -0.58 -12.56
CA VAL A 161 13.49 0.40 -12.34
C VAL A 161 12.92 0.86 -13.68
N SER A 162 11.66 0.52 -13.95
CA SER A 162 10.95 1.02 -15.12
C SER A 162 10.60 2.50 -14.97
N VAL A 163 10.76 3.26 -16.05
CA VAL A 163 10.37 4.69 -16.10
C VAL A 163 9.29 4.84 -17.18
N LEU A 164 8.10 5.26 -16.77
CA LEU A 164 6.97 5.54 -17.63
C LEU A 164 6.73 7.05 -17.75
N VAL A 165 6.46 7.51 -18.94
CA VAL A 165 6.09 8.92 -19.21
C VAL A 165 4.63 8.97 -19.62
N THR A 166 3.86 9.86 -19.01
CA THR A 166 2.42 9.98 -19.32
C THR A 166 1.97 11.44 -19.34
N SER A 167 0.93 11.68 -20.12
CA SER A 167 0.24 12.95 -20.22
C SER A 167 -1.27 12.73 -20.27
N SER A 168 -2.04 13.62 -19.68
CA SER A 168 -3.50 13.60 -19.83
C SER A 168 -3.99 14.09 -21.22
N LYS A 169 -3.09 14.64 -22.03
CA LYS A 169 -3.40 15.19 -23.38
C LYS A 169 -2.96 14.28 -24.52
N PHE A 170 -2.15 13.25 -24.21
CA PHE A 170 -1.61 12.32 -25.20
C PHE A 170 -1.80 10.89 -24.72
N GLU A 171 -1.83 9.94 -25.65
CA GLU A 171 -1.78 8.52 -25.33
C GLU A 171 -0.45 8.17 -24.62
N VAL A 172 -0.45 7.10 -23.85
CA VAL A 172 0.73 6.63 -23.11
C VAL A 172 1.85 6.31 -24.09
N PHE A 173 2.98 6.98 -23.95
CA PHE A 173 4.18 6.63 -24.73
C PHE A 173 4.91 5.49 -23.98
N ASP A 174 5.06 4.35 -24.65
CA ASP A 174 5.95 3.29 -24.19
C ASP A 174 7.41 3.70 -24.43
N ASP A 175 8.31 3.20 -23.59
CA ASP A 175 9.76 3.51 -23.58
C ASP A 175 10.48 3.14 -24.91
N ALA A 176 9.80 2.43 -25.81
CA ALA A 176 10.33 1.99 -27.10
C ALA A 176 10.34 3.09 -28.19
N ASP A 177 9.67 4.22 -27.96
CA ASP A 177 9.49 5.28 -28.97
C ASP A 177 10.36 6.55 -28.70
N CYS A 178 11.33 6.50 -27.77
CA CYS A 178 12.22 7.62 -27.46
C CYS A 178 13.69 7.34 -27.78
#